data_c4259cb4dc7251c447c816593dad80cc
#
_entry.id   c4259cb4dc7251c447c816593dad80cc
#
_cell.length_a   1.000
_cell.length_b   1.000
_cell.length_c   1.000
_cell.angle_alpha   90.00
_cell.angle_beta   90.00
_cell.angle_gamma   90.00
#
_symmetry.space_group_name_H-M   'P 1'
#
loop_
_entity.id
_entity.type
_entity.pdbx_description
1 polymer ?
#
loop_
_entity_poly.entity_id
_entity_poly.type
_entity_poly.pdbx_seq_one_letter_code
_entity_poly.pdbx_strand_id
1 'polypeptide(L)'
;MNEIFRPTVDGMARMGRPFRGVLYFGLMITKDGPKVIEYNARFGDPETQAVLPRLKTDLVEIMNAIIDERLDQIQIEWTDHAACCVVLASGGYPKSYRKGHEISGISDAEAMENVLVFHAGTKLREGSDTVETAGGR
;
A
#
# COMPACT_ATOMS: atom_id res chain seq x y z
N MET A 1 -16.14 7.31 9.17
CA MET A 1 -15.90 8.39 8.15
C MET A 1 -16.13 9.78 8.75
N ASN A 2 -17.26 10.05 9.35
CA ASN A 2 -17.62 11.41 9.81
C ASN A 2 -16.85 11.91 11.03
N GLU A 3 -16.28 11.04 11.84
CA GLU A 3 -15.60 11.40 13.10
C GLU A 3 -14.10 11.70 12.89
N ILE A 4 -13.48 11.14 11.84
CA ILE A 4 -12.03 11.26 11.63
C ILE A 4 -11.73 11.81 10.23
N PHE A 5 -12.18 11.13 9.16
CA PHE A 5 -11.73 11.44 7.80
C PHE A 5 -12.18 12.85 7.37
N ARG A 6 -13.49 13.13 7.48
CA ARG A 6 -14.02 14.42 7.10
C ARG A 6 -13.45 15.57 7.96
N PRO A 7 -13.42 15.50 9.30
CA PRO A 7 -12.78 16.54 10.12
C PRO A 7 -11.31 16.79 9.81
N THR A 8 -10.56 15.75 9.41
CA THR A 8 -9.15 15.91 9.03
C THR A 8 -9.03 16.73 7.74
N VAL A 9 -9.76 16.36 6.70
CA VAL A 9 -9.72 17.06 5.40
C VAL A 9 -10.23 18.51 5.54
N ASP A 10 -11.36 18.69 6.23
CA ASP A 10 -11.94 20.02 6.49
C ASP A 10 -11.00 20.89 7.34
N GLY A 11 -10.30 20.27 8.31
CA GLY A 11 -9.31 20.95 9.15
C GLY A 11 -8.16 21.48 8.31
N MET A 12 -7.60 20.67 7.42
CA MET A 12 -6.53 21.10 6.50
C MET A 12 -6.98 22.24 5.59
N ALA A 13 -8.21 22.15 5.05
CA ALA A 13 -8.77 23.21 4.21
C ALA A 13 -8.93 24.53 4.98
N ARG A 14 -9.45 24.48 6.21
CA ARG A 14 -9.58 25.68 7.09
C ARG A 14 -8.24 26.33 7.44
N MET A 15 -7.16 25.54 7.49
CA MET A 15 -5.81 26.03 7.71
C MET A 15 -5.18 26.65 6.44
N GLY A 16 -5.93 26.74 5.33
CA GLY A 16 -5.43 27.22 4.03
C GLY A 16 -4.50 26.21 3.32
N ARG A 17 -4.56 24.96 3.71
CA ARG A 17 -3.71 23.87 3.16
C ARG A 17 -4.58 22.68 2.75
N PRO A 18 -5.49 22.81 1.77
CA PRO A 18 -6.33 21.72 1.32
C PRO A 18 -5.47 20.55 0.86
N PHE A 19 -5.79 19.35 1.34
CA PHE A 19 -5.06 18.14 0.99
C PHE A 19 -5.63 17.56 -0.30
N ARG A 20 -4.74 17.21 -1.25
CA ARG A 20 -5.05 16.50 -2.48
C ARG A 20 -4.11 15.30 -2.61
N GLY A 21 -4.65 14.14 -2.89
CA GLY A 21 -3.87 12.91 -3.03
C GLY A 21 -4.39 11.78 -2.16
N VAL A 22 -3.51 10.84 -1.86
CA VAL A 22 -3.83 9.67 -1.03
C VAL A 22 -3.56 10.00 0.43
N LEU A 23 -4.57 9.87 1.26
CA LEU A 23 -4.46 9.98 2.71
C LEU A 23 -4.84 8.64 3.35
N TYR A 24 -3.85 7.99 3.95
CA TYR A 24 -4.02 6.74 4.67
C TYR A 24 -4.05 7.01 6.17
N PHE A 25 -5.03 6.40 6.85
CA PHE A 25 -5.23 6.55 8.29
C PHE A 25 -4.89 5.25 9.01
N GLY A 26 -3.86 5.26 9.84
CA GLY A 26 -3.62 4.22 10.83
C GLY A 26 -4.56 4.42 12.02
N LEU A 27 -5.47 3.47 12.25
CA LEU A 27 -6.49 3.56 13.30
C LEU A 27 -6.38 2.41 14.28
N MET A 28 -6.59 2.70 15.56
CA MET A 28 -6.84 1.72 16.61
C MET A 28 -8.33 1.73 16.97
N ILE A 29 -8.98 0.58 16.88
CA ILE A 29 -10.35 0.42 17.35
C ILE A 29 -10.34 0.16 18.85
N THR A 30 -10.90 1.06 19.61
CA THR A 30 -10.95 0.99 21.09
C THR A 30 -12.40 0.89 21.56
N LYS A 31 -12.60 0.62 22.85
CA LYS A 31 -13.93 0.66 23.49
C LYS A 31 -14.64 2.02 23.37
N ASP A 32 -13.86 3.10 23.23
CA ASP A 32 -14.34 4.48 23.09
C ASP A 32 -14.34 4.94 21.62
N GLY A 33 -14.44 4.00 20.66
CA GLY A 33 -14.42 4.24 19.22
C GLY A 33 -13.02 4.28 18.61
N PRO A 34 -12.90 4.58 17.31
CA PRO A 34 -11.63 4.61 16.59
C PRO A 34 -10.76 5.78 17.04
N LYS A 35 -9.48 5.50 17.25
CA LYS A 35 -8.44 6.49 17.58
C LYS A 35 -7.38 6.50 16.49
N VAL A 36 -6.93 7.69 16.11
CA VAL A 36 -5.87 7.85 15.11
C VAL A 36 -4.53 7.53 15.75
N ILE A 37 -3.77 6.66 15.10
CA ILE A 37 -2.37 6.34 15.44
C ILE A 37 -1.46 7.23 14.62
N GLU A 38 -1.68 7.26 13.29
CA GLU A 38 -0.85 8.01 12.36
C GLU A 38 -1.61 8.39 11.09
N TYR A 39 -1.03 9.33 10.36
CA TYR A 39 -1.41 9.69 8.99
C TYR A 39 -0.25 9.38 8.05
N ASN A 40 -0.57 8.83 6.87
CA ASN A 40 0.38 8.74 5.77
C ASN A 40 -0.19 9.49 4.56
N ALA A 41 0.59 10.43 4.01
CA ALA A 41 0.21 11.24 2.85
C ALA A 41 0.59 10.55 1.52
N ARG A 42 0.47 9.23 1.48
CA ARG A 42 0.78 8.34 0.35
C ARG A 42 0.12 6.99 0.58
N PHE A 43 0.19 6.13 -0.42
CA PHE A 43 -0.18 4.74 -0.23
C PHE A 43 0.67 4.07 0.87
N GLY A 44 0.05 3.22 1.67
CA GLY A 44 0.73 2.46 2.72
C GLY A 44 1.57 1.30 2.16
N ASP A 45 2.51 0.82 2.93
CA ASP A 45 3.29 -0.39 2.66
C ASP A 45 3.29 -1.27 3.94
N PRO A 46 2.69 -2.46 3.91
CA PRO A 46 2.29 -3.26 2.73
C PRO A 46 0.80 -3.12 2.30
N GLU A 47 0.06 -2.12 2.73
CA GLU A 47 -1.39 -2.00 2.47
C GLU A 47 -1.70 -1.84 0.97
N THR A 48 -0.85 -1.14 0.23
CA THR A 48 -1.01 -0.92 -1.22
C THR A 48 -1.10 -2.23 -1.98
N GLN A 49 -0.30 -3.20 -1.61
CA GLN A 49 -0.24 -4.53 -2.22
C GLN A 49 -1.52 -5.35 -1.99
N ALA A 50 -2.34 -4.98 -1.00
CA ALA A 50 -3.65 -5.58 -0.78
C ALA A 50 -4.80 -4.73 -1.36
N VAL A 51 -4.63 -3.42 -1.49
CA VAL A 51 -5.68 -2.49 -1.94
C VAL A 51 -5.73 -2.40 -3.46
N LEU A 52 -4.60 -2.08 -4.11
CA LEU A 52 -4.58 -1.82 -5.56
C LEU A 52 -4.93 -3.03 -6.43
N PRO A 53 -4.59 -4.28 -6.10
CA PRO A 53 -5.04 -5.43 -6.88
C PRO A 53 -6.57 -5.59 -6.97
N ARG A 54 -7.30 -4.96 -6.06
CA ARG A 54 -8.77 -4.95 -6.06
C ARG A 54 -9.38 -3.81 -6.87
N LEU A 55 -8.59 -2.81 -7.26
CA LEU A 55 -9.07 -1.66 -8.01
C LEU A 55 -9.31 -2.04 -9.48
N LYS A 56 -10.54 -1.78 -9.98
CA LYS A 56 -10.91 -1.98 -11.39
C LYS A 56 -10.73 -0.70 -12.19
N THR A 57 -11.04 0.44 -11.59
CA THR A 57 -10.89 1.75 -12.24
C THR A 57 -9.41 2.04 -12.47
N ASP A 58 -9.07 2.61 -13.61
CA ASP A 58 -7.70 3.01 -13.92
C ASP A 58 -7.19 4.02 -12.85
N LEU A 59 -6.07 3.70 -12.24
CA LEU A 59 -5.49 4.53 -11.18
C LEU A 59 -5.08 5.93 -11.71
N VAL A 60 -4.65 6.01 -12.98
CA VAL A 60 -4.27 7.28 -13.61
C VAL A 60 -5.49 8.17 -13.80
N GLU A 61 -6.65 7.59 -14.13
CA GLU A 61 -7.92 8.33 -14.20
C GLU A 61 -8.28 8.93 -12.83
N ILE A 62 -8.14 8.13 -11.77
CA ILE A 62 -8.37 8.61 -10.38
C ILE A 62 -7.41 9.73 -10.02
N MET A 63 -6.12 9.58 -10.34
CA MET A 63 -5.10 10.61 -10.08
C MET A 63 -5.41 11.92 -10.81
N ASN A 64 -5.79 11.85 -12.08
CA ASN A 64 -6.19 13.03 -12.86
C ASN A 64 -7.45 13.68 -12.26
N ALA A 65 -8.44 12.89 -11.87
CA ALA A 65 -9.66 13.40 -11.25
C ALA A 65 -9.38 14.11 -9.91
N ILE A 66 -8.39 13.65 -9.13
CA ILE A 66 -7.95 14.32 -7.90
C ILE A 66 -7.27 15.67 -8.22
N ILE A 67 -6.41 15.71 -9.24
CA ILE A 67 -5.73 16.94 -9.67
C ILE A 67 -6.73 17.98 -10.15
N ASP A 68 -7.70 17.55 -10.97
CA ASP A 68 -8.75 18.38 -11.56
C ASP A 68 -9.89 18.72 -10.58
N GLU A 69 -9.83 18.25 -9.32
CA GLU A 69 -10.88 18.46 -8.28
C GLU A 69 -12.27 17.94 -8.71
N ARG A 70 -12.32 16.83 -9.45
CA ARG A 70 -13.56 16.22 -9.97
C ARG A 70 -13.73 14.75 -9.56
N LEU A 71 -13.10 14.33 -8.45
CA LEU A 71 -13.15 12.95 -7.97
C LEU A 71 -14.59 12.46 -7.68
N ASP A 72 -15.48 13.37 -7.32
CA ASP A 72 -16.90 13.13 -7.11
C ASP A 72 -17.70 12.89 -8.41
N GLN A 73 -17.09 13.13 -9.56
CA GLN A 73 -17.69 12.97 -10.88
C GLN A 73 -17.31 11.64 -11.55
N ILE A 74 -16.42 10.86 -10.95
CA ILE A 74 -16.05 9.54 -11.45
C ILE A 74 -16.56 8.45 -10.52
N GLN A 75 -16.86 7.28 -11.10
CA GLN A 75 -17.23 6.10 -10.35
C GLN A 75 -15.99 5.21 -10.16
N ILE A 76 -15.55 5.04 -8.91
CA ILE A 76 -14.45 4.15 -8.59
C ILE A 76 -15.02 2.75 -8.32
N GLU A 77 -14.59 1.79 -9.12
CA GLU A 77 -15.02 0.40 -9.03
C GLU A 77 -13.94 -0.49 -8.41
N TRP A 78 -14.39 -1.44 -7.61
CA TRP A 78 -13.57 -2.44 -6.94
C TRP A 78 -14.05 -3.84 -7.24
N THR A 79 -13.16 -4.83 -7.14
CA THR A 79 -13.57 -6.24 -7.15
C THR A 79 -14.23 -6.61 -5.81
N ASP A 80 -15.12 -7.59 -5.85
CA ASP A 80 -15.77 -8.13 -4.64
C ASP A 80 -14.87 -9.12 -3.88
N HIS A 81 -13.71 -9.48 -4.44
CA HIS A 81 -12.78 -10.43 -3.83
C HIS A 81 -12.08 -9.81 -2.62
N ALA A 82 -11.76 -10.63 -1.64
CA ALA A 82 -10.81 -10.28 -0.59
C ALA A 82 -9.38 -10.33 -1.12
N ALA A 83 -8.49 -9.54 -0.52
CA ALA A 83 -7.06 -9.60 -0.79
C ALA A 83 -6.29 -9.70 0.54
N CYS A 84 -5.18 -10.43 0.52
CA CYS A 84 -4.27 -10.56 1.64
C CYS A 84 -2.85 -10.38 1.15
N CYS A 85 -2.08 -9.52 1.80
CA CYS A 85 -0.64 -9.37 1.55
C CYS A 85 0.14 -10.03 2.68
N VAL A 86 1.07 -10.91 2.32
CA VAL A 86 1.99 -11.54 3.27
C VAL A 86 3.40 -11.07 2.96
N VAL A 87 4.02 -10.39 3.93
CA VAL A 87 5.40 -9.89 3.79
C VAL A 87 6.37 -10.97 4.25
N LEU A 88 7.22 -11.43 3.35
CA LEU A 88 8.36 -12.28 3.68
C LEU A 88 9.54 -11.39 4.08
N ALA A 89 10.08 -11.62 5.27
CA ALA A 89 11.15 -10.81 5.82
C ALA A 89 12.38 -11.66 6.17
N SER A 90 13.55 -11.06 6.07
CA SER A 90 14.81 -11.68 6.50
C SER A 90 14.80 -11.94 8.01
N GLY A 91 15.36 -13.08 8.42
CA GLY A 91 15.49 -13.42 9.84
C GLY A 91 16.25 -12.33 10.60
N GLY A 92 15.63 -11.83 11.69
CA GLY A 92 16.14 -10.73 12.49
C GLY A 92 15.51 -9.37 12.20
N TYR A 93 14.85 -9.18 11.05
CA TYR A 93 14.13 -7.94 10.75
C TYR A 93 13.09 -7.62 11.87
N PRO A 94 12.90 -6.36 12.32
CA PRO A 94 13.49 -5.11 11.83
C PRO A 94 14.86 -4.73 12.45
N LYS A 95 15.42 -5.60 13.28
CA LYS A 95 16.75 -5.39 13.88
C LYS A 95 17.86 -5.77 12.88
N SER A 96 18.95 -6.37 13.36
CA SER A 96 20.03 -6.81 12.50
C SER A 96 19.64 -8.04 11.69
N TYR A 97 19.83 -8.00 10.39
CA TYR A 97 19.59 -9.09 9.45
C TYR A 97 20.70 -9.19 8.39
N ARG A 98 20.83 -10.37 7.81
CA ARG A 98 21.77 -10.61 6.70
C ARG A 98 21.07 -10.32 5.38
N LYS A 99 21.88 -9.91 4.38
CA LYS A 99 21.47 -9.72 2.99
C LYS A 99 22.17 -10.77 2.12
N GLY A 100 21.80 -10.84 0.84
CA GLY A 100 22.41 -11.77 -0.13
C GLY A 100 21.89 -13.21 -0.02
N HIS A 101 20.75 -13.44 0.67
CA HIS A 101 20.07 -14.72 0.63
C HIS A 101 19.32 -14.87 -0.68
N GLU A 102 19.48 -16.01 -1.33
CA GLU A 102 18.73 -16.36 -2.53
C GLU A 102 17.24 -16.47 -2.22
N ILE A 103 16.42 -15.95 -3.14
CA ILE A 103 14.96 -16.05 -3.10
C ILE A 103 14.56 -16.97 -4.24
N SER A 104 13.98 -18.12 -3.90
CA SER A 104 13.49 -19.10 -4.86
C SER A 104 11.95 -19.18 -4.83
N GLY A 105 11.37 -19.84 -5.86
CA GLY A 105 9.93 -20.09 -5.93
C GLY A 105 9.09 -18.88 -6.39
N ILE A 106 9.70 -17.78 -6.86
CA ILE A 106 8.98 -16.61 -7.36
C ILE A 106 8.10 -17.00 -8.55
N SER A 107 8.69 -17.64 -9.56
CA SER A 107 7.97 -18.06 -10.77
C SER A 107 6.88 -19.09 -10.45
N ASP A 108 7.09 -19.97 -9.49
CA ASP A 108 6.08 -20.94 -9.07
C ASP A 108 4.90 -20.23 -8.40
N ALA A 109 5.19 -19.22 -7.58
CA ALA A 109 4.14 -18.41 -6.94
C ALA A 109 3.35 -17.58 -7.97
N GLU A 110 4.03 -16.94 -8.93
CA GLU A 110 3.40 -16.16 -10.00
C GLU A 110 2.57 -17.03 -10.96
N ALA A 111 2.89 -18.32 -11.08
CA ALA A 111 2.10 -19.26 -11.87
C ALA A 111 0.78 -19.67 -11.17
N MET A 112 0.62 -19.36 -9.89
CA MET A 112 -0.63 -19.65 -9.16
C MET A 112 -1.71 -18.62 -9.51
N GLU A 113 -2.95 -19.09 -9.65
CA GLU A 113 -4.07 -18.21 -9.91
C GLU A 113 -4.30 -17.22 -8.75
N ASN A 114 -4.51 -15.94 -9.09
CA ASN A 114 -4.77 -14.85 -8.14
C ASN A 114 -3.63 -14.58 -7.14
N VAL A 115 -2.41 -14.96 -7.47
CA VAL A 115 -1.21 -14.64 -6.71
C VAL A 115 -0.39 -13.59 -7.46
N LEU A 116 0.06 -12.58 -6.73
CA LEU A 116 0.95 -11.53 -7.23
C LEU A 116 2.18 -11.48 -6.33
N VAL A 117 3.36 -11.40 -6.93
CA VAL A 117 4.62 -11.25 -6.19
C VAL A 117 5.13 -9.81 -6.37
N PHE A 118 5.36 -9.13 -5.26
CA PHE A 118 5.90 -7.77 -5.25
C PHE A 118 7.32 -7.78 -4.67
N HIS A 119 8.24 -7.19 -5.41
CA HIS A 119 9.61 -7.01 -4.96
C HIS A 119 9.72 -5.75 -4.09
N ALA A 120 10.37 -5.88 -2.93
CA ALA A 120 10.72 -4.77 -2.05
C ALA A 120 12.26 -4.69 -1.91
N GLY A 121 12.84 -5.19 -0.83
CA GLY A 121 14.28 -5.22 -0.64
C GLY A 121 14.98 -6.37 -1.38
N THR A 122 14.85 -6.45 -2.69
CA THR A 122 15.45 -7.48 -3.53
C THR A 122 16.35 -6.88 -4.61
N LYS A 123 17.28 -7.65 -5.14
CA LYS A 123 18.09 -7.32 -6.31
C LYS A 123 18.47 -8.59 -7.07
N LEU A 124 18.90 -8.44 -8.31
CA LEU A 124 19.58 -9.51 -9.03
C LEU A 124 21.04 -9.64 -8.54
N ARG A 125 21.48 -10.87 -8.38
CA ARG A 125 22.91 -11.17 -8.15
C ARG A 125 23.70 -10.82 -9.38
N GLU A 126 24.86 -10.19 -9.21
CA GLU A 126 25.70 -9.78 -10.32
C GLU A 126 26.07 -10.98 -11.21
N GLY A 127 25.86 -10.83 -12.52
CA GLY A 127 26.14 -11.87 -13.51
C GLY A 127 25.21 -13.08 -13.49
N SER A 128 24.03 -12.98 -12.88
CA SER A 128 23.07 -14.06 -12.73
C SER A 128 21.62 -13.53 -12.72
N ASP A 129 20.65 -14.38 -13.12
CA ASP A 129 19.22 -14.10 -12.96
C ASP A 129 18.69 -14.45 -11.56
N THR A 130 19.58 -14.80 -10.63
CA THR A 130 19.20 -15.16 -9.27
C THR A 130 18.78 -13.92 -8.49
N VAL A 131 17.56 -13.93 -7.97
CA VAL A 131 17.05 -12.89 -7.06
C VAL A 131 17.59 -13.14 -5.66
N GLU A 132 18.09 -12.10 -5.01
CA GLU A 132 18.57 -12.17 -3.63
C GLU A 132 18.06 -11.01 -2.76
N THR A 133 18.10 -11.20 -1.45
CA THR A 133 17.72 -10.17 -0.49
C THR A 133 18.72 -9.02 -0.49
N ALA A 134 18.24 -7.79 -0.66
CA ALA A 134 19.01 -6.54 -0.55
C ALA A 134 18.53 -5.67 0.62
N GLY A 135 17.36 -6.00 1.17
CA GLY A 135 16.75 -5.35 2.32
C GLY A 135 16.23 -6.37 3.34
N GLY A 136 15.51 -5.88 4.35
CA GLY A 136 14.93 -6.72 5.40
C GLY A 136 13.60 -7.34 4.99
N ARG A 137 12.92 -6.74 4.04
CA ARG A 137 11.65 -7.20 3.46
C ARG A 137 11.57 -6.73 2.02
#